data_2804114318c2f988bcc8d5991ba985e1
#
_entry.id   2804114318c2f988bcc8d5991ba985e1
#
_cell.length_a   1.000
_cell.length_b   1.000
_cell.length_c   1.000
_cell.angle_alpha   90.00
_cell.angle_beta   90.00
_cell.angle_gamma   90.00
#
_symmetry.space_group_name_H-M   'P 1'
#
loop_
_entity.id
_entity.type
_entity.pdbx_description
1 polymer ?
#
loop_
_entity_poly.entity_id
_entity_poly.type
_entity_poly.pdbx_seq_one_letter_code
_entity_poly.pdbx_strand_id
1 'polypeptide(L)'
;MEHCKQQDTRRQALYDWSVNYLTQHTDFQAQQLSVVSGDASFRRYFRLHHTGGTYIAVDAPSEKENSRPFVAIAQALYAHGVHVPETIAYDFDLGFMLLSDLGDTLLRPCLNDDTVDGLYQQAMRELVTIQGCPSPQNYPLPPYDRPRLMTEMALFKEWFVAQYLALTLSDEEIALIDDTCQHIAENVAQQPNVFVHRDYHSRNLMLVNDGVLGVIDFQDAVIGAITYDLVSLLRDAYVEWPQQRVVDWVEDFRNLLQQQGQIPQVSQAQFLAWFDYMGAQRHLKVVGIFARLSLRDGKHGYLNDIPLVFKYLLNEIKDYPALNRFYQWLCTRIVPVYVAKYPQASDMLKAYL
;
A
#
# COMPACT_ATOMS: atom_id res chain seq x y z
N MET A 1 9.37 -29.21 -15.79
CA MET A 1 10.11 -28.93 -17.04
C MET A 1 9.29 -28.10 -18.04
N GLU A 2 8.02 -28.37 -18.27
CA GLU A 2 7.18 -27.57 -19.20
C GLU A 2 6.99 -26.11 -18.74
N HIS A 3 6.75 -25.90 -17.48
CA HIS A 3 6.56 -24.54 -16.94
C HIS A 3 7.82 -23.66 -17.08
N CYS A 4 9.01 -24.22 -16.92
CA CYS A 4 10.29 -23.51 -17.08
C CYS A 4 10.56 -23.16 -18.56
N LYS A 5 10.22 -24.07 -19.49
CA LYS A 5 10.33 -23.83 -20.94
C LYS A 5 9.36 -22.76 -21.43
N GLN A 6 8.14 -22.74 -20.91
CA GLN A 6 7.14 -21.74 -21.25
C GLN A 6 7.52 -20.33 -20.75
N GLN A 7 8.16 -20.24 -19.57
CA GLN A 7 8.68 -18.97 -19.04
C GLN A 7 9.83 -18.40 -19.89
N ASP A 8 10.73 -19.25 -20.37
CA ASP A 8 11.84 -18.84 -21.25
C ASP A 8 11.33 -18.36 -22.62
N THR A 9 10.30 -19.00 -23.15
CA THR A 9 9.70 -18.59 -24.43
C THR A 9 9.01 -17.24 -24.34
N ARG A 10 8.26 -16.98 -23.26
CA ARG A 10 7.61 -15.68 -23.04
C ARG A 10 8.63 -14.56 -22.81
N ARG A 11 9.73 -14.83 -22.09
CA ARG A 11 10.82 -13.88 -21.89
C ARG A 11 11.46 -13.48 -23.23
N GLN A 12 11.70 -14.43 -24.12
CA GLN A 12 12.23 -14.15 -25.46
C GLN A 12 11.23 -13.35 -26.29
N ALA A 13 9.95 -13.71 -26.27
CA ALA A 13 8.90 -12.97 -26.97
C ALA A 13 8.76 -11.52 -26.48
N LEU A 14 8.85 -11.30 -25.15
CA LEU A 14 8.87 -9.96 -24.55
C LEU A 14 10.08 -9.15 -25.03
N TYR A 15 11.27 -9.77 -25.06
CA TYR A 15 12.48 -9.12 -25.56
C TYR A 15 12.32 -8.69 -27.02
N ASP A 16 11.90 -9.62 -27.89
CA ASP A 16 11.73 -9.37 -29.33
C ASP A 16 10.68 -8.28 -29.60
N TRP A 17 9.55 -8.31 -28.87
CA TRP A 17 8.51 -7.30 -28.94
C TRP A 17 9.02 -5.91 -28.52
N SER A 18 9.73 -5.83 -27.39
CA SER A 18 10.27 -4.58 -26.86
C SER A 18 11.33 -3.98 -27.79
N VAL A 19 12.26 -4.80 -28.29
CA VAL A 19 13.31 -4.38 -29.23
C VAL A 19 12.70 -3.90 -30.54
N ASN A 20 11.74 -4.65 -31.10
CA ASN A 20 11.08 -4.26 -32.33
C ASN A 20 10.37 -2.92 -32.20
N TYR A 21 9.62 -2.69 -31.09
CA TYR A 21 8.98 -1.40 -30.84
C TYR A 21 9.99 -0.27 -30.76
N LEU A 22 11.04 -0.41 -29.94
CA LEU A 22 12.03 0.65 -29.72
C LEU A 22 12.84 0.95 -30.98
N THR A 23 13.23 -0.05 -31.75
CA THR A 23 13.97 0.13 -33.02
C THR A 23 13.16 0.90 -34.06
N GLN A 24 11.84 0.79 -34.05
CA GLN A 24 10.96 1.53 -34.96
C GLN A 24 10.74 3.01 -34.54
N HIS A 25 10.92 3.33 -33.25
CA HIS A 25 10.56 4.63 -32.70
C HIS A 25 11.76 5.43 -32.16
N THR A 26 12.94 4.82 -32.04
CA THR A 26 14.15 5.43 -31.47
C THR A 26 15.41 4.87 -32.12
N ASP A 27 16.55 5.49 -31.90
CA ASP A 27 17.88 4.95 -32.27
C ASP A 27 18.38 3.89 -31.29
N PHE A 28 17.47 3.02 -30.85
CA PHE A 28 17.70 2.01 -29.81
C PHE A 28 18.61 0.86 -30.29
N GLN A 29 19.62 0.56 -29.47
CA GLN A 29 20.47 -0.61 -29.67
C GLN A 29 20.41 -1.48 -28.41
N ALA A 30 19.65 -2.57 -28.48
CA ALA A 30 19.49 -3.50 -27.37
C ALA A 30 20.82 -4.18 -27.02
N GLN A 31 21.08 -4.35 -25.73
CA GLN A 31 22.21 -5.12 -25.22
C GLN A 31 21.76 -6.43 -24.56
N GLN A 32 20.97 -6.34 -23.51
CA GLN A 32 20.49 -7.51 -22.78
C GLN A 32 19.22 -7.25 -21.96
N LEU A 33 18.56 -8.34 -21.57
CA LEU A 33 17.44 -8.35 -20.64
C LEU A 33 17.85 -9.02 -19.33
N SER A 34 17.80 -8.29 -18.21
CA SER A 34 18.08 -8.81 -16.86
C SER A 34 16.81 -8.84 -16.00
N VAL A 35 16.73 -9.75 -15.03
CA VAL A 35 15.60 -9.82 -14.07
C VAL A 35 15.75 -8.69 -13.06
N VAL A 36 14.68 -7.93 -12.82
CA VAL A 36 14.64 -6.86 -11.79
C VAL A 36 14.16 -7.43 -10.47
N SER A 37 12.97 -8.01 -10.45
CA SER A 37 12.43 -8.67 -9.25
C SER A 37 11.34 -9.67 -9.66
N GLY A 38 11.09 -10.67 -8.79
CA GLY A 38 9.85 -11.46 -8.80
C GLY A 38 8.90 -10.87 -7.78
N ASP A 39 7.76 -10.35 -8.22
CA ASP A 39 6.71 -9.85 -7.34
C ASP A 39 5.86 -11.00 -6.78
N ALA A 40 5.02 -10.67 -5.79
CA ALA A 40 4.00 -11.58 -5.27
C ALA A 40 2.87 -11.88 -6.26
N SER A 41 2.81 -11.15 -7.38
CA SER A 41 1.86 -11.29 -8.49
C SER A 41 2.39 -12.21 -9.61
N PHE A 42 1.58 -12.43 -10.62
CA PHE A 42 2.02 -13.14 -11.85
C PHE A 42 2.80 -12.25 -12.80
N ARG A 43 3.01 -10.97 -12.49
CA ARG A 43 3.84 -10.05 -13.27
C ARG A 43 5.30 -10.33 -13.04
N ARG A 44 6.08 -10.29 -14.14
CA ARG A 44 7.53 -10.42 -14.14
C ARG A 44 8.14 -9.16 -14.72
N TYR A 45 9.11 -8.59 -14.01
CA TYR A 45 9.77 -7.35 -14.41
C TYR A 45 11.20 -7.64 -14.85
N PHE A 46 11.56 -7.11 -16.02
CA PHE A 46 12.89 -7.25 -16.60
C PHE A 46 13.42 -5.87 -16.97
N ARG A 47 14.71 -5.65 -16.75
CA ARG A 47 15.40 -4.44 -17.19
C ARG A 47 16.00 -4.70 -18.56
N LEU A 48 15.63 -3.89 -19.55
CA LEU A 48 16.15 -3.89 -20.89
C LEU A 48 17.23 -2.82 -21.00
N HIS A 49 18.48 -3.25 -21.15
CA HIS A 49 19.64 -2.38 -21.23
C HIS A 49 19.91 -1.95 -22.66
N HIS A 50 20.33 -0.69 -22.85
CA HIS A 50 20.78 -0.14 -24.10
C HIS A 50 21.89 0.92 -23.89
N THR A 51 22.46 1.46 -24.98
CA THR A 51 23.60 2.41 -24.92
C THR A 51 23.26 3.73 -24.24
N GLY A 52 21.99 4.14 -24.21
CA GLY A 52 21.51 5.42 -23.63
C GLY A 52 20.79 5.29 -22.28
N GLY A 53 20.68 4.08 -21.70
CA GLY A 53 19.97 3.89 -20.44
C GLY A 53 19.25 2.54 -20.31
N THR A 54 18.12 2.54 -19.66
CA THR A 54 17.35 1.33 -19.37
C THR A 54 15.85 1.56 -19.49
N TYR A 55 15.11 0.51 -19.84
CA TYR A 55 13.65 0.42 -19.76
C TYR A 55 13.24 -0.76 -18.90
N ILE A 56 12.03 -0.75 -18.38
CA ILE A 56 11.42 -1.90 -17.71
C ILE A 56 10.45 -2.58 -18.67
N ALA A 57 10.75 -3.81 -19.05
CA ALA A 57 9.87 -4.68 -19.82
C ALA A 57 9.08 -5.58 -18.86
N VAL A 58 7.76 -5.59 -18.98
CA VAL A 58 6.85 -6.32 -18.08
C VAL A 58 6.14 -7.43 -18.84
N ASP A 59 6.22 -8.62 -18.29
CA ASP A 59 5.41 -9.78 -18.72
C ASP A 59 4.29 -10.02 -17.69
N ALA A 60 3.05 -9.74 -18.11
CA ALA A 60 1.82 -9.90 -17.34
C ALA A 60 0.83 -10.75 -18.16
N PRO A 61 0.92 -12.09 -18.12
CA PRO A 61 0.10 -12.98 -18.96
C PRO A 61 -1.39 -12.64 -18.85
N SER A 62 -2.02 -12.32 -19.99
CA SER A 62 -3.39 -11.77 -20.05
C SER A 62 -4.47 -12.70 -19.46
N GLU A 63 -4.20 -14.02 -19.44
CA GLU A 63 -5.06 -15.01 -18.79
C GLU A 63 -4.99 -15.00 -17.24
N LYS A 64 -4.01 -14.30 -16.66
CA LYS A 64 -3.77 -14.24 -15.20
C LYS A 64 -3.83 -12.83 -14.63
N GLU A 65 -3.47 -11.83 -15.45
CA GLU A 65 -3.33 -10.44 -15.04
C GLU A 65 -4.05 -9.51 -16.00
N ASN A 66 -4.89 -8.63 -15.46
CA ASN A 66 -5.48 -7.55 -16.23
C ASN A 66 -4.58 -6.30 -16.14
N SER A 67 -3.86 -5.97 -17.21
CA SER A 67 -2.97 -4.80 -17.25
C SER A 67 -3.68 -3.48 -17.60
N ARG A 68 -4.97 -3.50 -17.95
CA ARG A 68 -5.71 -2.27 -18.30
C ARG A 68 -5.79 -1.25 -17.16
N PRO A 69 -6.06 -1.64 -15.89
CA PRO A 69 -6.00 -0.72 -14.76
C PRO A 69 -4.62 -0.07 -14.61
N PHE A 70 -3.55 -0.86 -14.67
CA PHE A 70 -2.18 -0.36 -14.56
C PHE A 70 -1.91 0.75 -15.59
N VAL A 71 -2.18 0.49 -16.87
CA VAL A 71 -1.93 1.46 -17.96
C VAL A 71 -2.79 2.71 -17.79
N ALA A 72 -4.08 2.55 -17.53
CA ALA A 72 -4.99 3.70 -17.38
C ALA A 72 -4.60 4.59 -16.19
N ILE A 73 -4.25 3.99 -15.06
CA ILE A 73 -3.85 4.72 -13.85
C ILE A 73 -2.48 5.36 -14.04
N ALA A 74 -1.49 4.64 -14.60
CA ALA A 74 -0.16 5.20 -14.91
C ALA A 74 -0.27 6.46 -15.78
N GLN A 75 -1.04 6.39 -16.86
CA GLN A 75 -1.25 7.51 -17.79
C GLN A 75 -1.93 8.70 -17.11
N ALA A 76 -2.93 8.47 -16.25
CA ALA A 76 -3.62 9.54 -15.53
C ALA A 76 -2.69 10.23 -14.51
N LEU A 77 -1.96 9.46 -13.72
CA LEU A 77 -1.00 9.97 -12.74
C LEU A 77 0.13 10.74 -13.43
N TYR A 78 0.72 10.17 -14.48
CA TYR A 78 1.77 10.83 -15.27
C TYR A 78 1.30 12.16 -15.88
N ALA A 79 0.11 12.17 -16.50
CA ALA A 79 -0.48 13.38 -17.06
C ALA A 79 -0.83 14.44 -15.99
N HIS A 80 -1.04 14.00 -14.73
CA HIS A 80 -1.30 14.90 -13.60
C HIS A 80 -0.02 15.39 -12.92
N GLY A 81 1.15 15.00 -13.41
CA GLY A 81 2.46 15.44 -12.92
C GLY A 81 3.04 14.57 -11.81
N VAL A 82 2.43 13.41 -11.50
CA VAL A 82 2.99 12.43 -10.58
C VAL A 82 4.11 11.65 -11.26
N HIS A 83 5.24 11.50 -10.58
CA HIS A 83 6.38 10.77 -11.12
C HIS A 83 6.18 9.25 -10.97
N VAL A 84 5.51 8.65 -11.93
CA VAL A 84 5.29 7.20 -12.06
C VAL A 84 6.06 6.66 -13.27
N PRO A 85 6.29 5.33 -13.39
CA PRO A 85 6.83 4.77 -14.63
C PRO A 85 5.96 5.16 -15.83
N GLU A 86 6.55 5.91 -16.78
CA GLU A 86 5.88 6.27 -18.03
C GLU A 86 5.60 5.00 -18.83
N THR A 87 4.37 4.85 -19.32
CA THR A 87 3.99 3.73 -20.19
C THR A 87 4.37 4.05 -21.63
N ILE A 88 5.51 3.51 -22.07
CA ILE A 88 6.07 3.73 -23.42
C ILE A 88 5.28 2.94 -24.48
N ALA A 89 5.00 1.67 -24.20
CA ALA A 89 4.21 0.81 -25.07
C ALA A 89 3.50 -0.28 -24.26
N TYR A 90 2.42 -0.82 -24.82
CA TYR A 90 1.72 -1.97 -24.24
C TYR A 90 0.98 -2.77 -25.30
N ASP A 91 0.83 -4.07 -25.03
CA ASP A 91 0.01 -5.00 -25.80
C ASP A 91 -0.80 -5.86 -24.80
N PHE A 92 -2.10 -5.62 -24.75
CA PHE A 92 -2.98 -6.30 -23.78
C PHE A 92 -3.24 -7.77 -24.15
N ASP A 93 -3.15 -8.14 -25.43
CA ASP A 93 -3.39 -9.51 -25.88
C ASP A 93 -2.18 -10.39 -25.56
N LEU A 94 -0.97 -9.88 -25.79
CA LEU A 94 0.27 -10.53 -25.39
C LEU A 94 0.52 -10.43 -23.88
N GLY A 95 -0.04 -9.42 -23.21
CA GLY A 95 0.22 -9.09 -21.81
C GLY A 95 1.61 -8.49 -21.60
N PHE A 96 2.09 -7.69 -22.55
CA PHE A 96 3.40 -7.04 -22.49
C PHE A 96 3.27 -5.53 -22.28
N MET A 97 4.20 -4.97 -21.50
CA MET A 97 4.32 -3.52 -21.32
C MET A 97 5.79 -3.13 -21.34
N LEU A 98 6.06 -1.92 -21.82
CA LEU A 98 7.37 -1.26 -21.78
C LEU A 98 7.21 0.05 -21.00
N LEU A 99 8.01 0.22 -19.97
CA LEU A 99 7.93 1.33 -19.03
C LEU A 99 9.27 2.06 -18.95
N SER A 100 9.26 3.35 -18.56
CA SER A 100 10.47 4.02 -18.11
C SER A 100 11.02 3.37 -16.84
N ASP A 101 12.33 3.41 -16.65
CA ASP A 101 13.01 2.83 -15.50
C ASP A 101 13.26 3.90 -14.43
N LEU A 102 12.73 3.71 -13.25
CA LEU A 102 12.92 4.60 -12.08
C LEU A 102 14.17 4.24 -11.26
N GLY A 103 14.95 3.23 -11.69
CA GLY A 103 16.14 2.77 -10.95
C GLY A 103 15.82 1.71 -9.89
N ASP A 104 16.67 1.66 -8.84
CA ASP A 104 16.62 0.59 -7.84
C ASP A 104 16.52 1.09 -6.39
N THR A 105 16.54 2.41 -6.17
CA THR A 105 16.61 2.97 -4.82
C THR A 105 15.21 3.16 -4.24
N LEU A 106 14.79 2.23 -3.38
CA LEU A 106 13.55 2.37 -2.59
C LEU A 106 13.72 3.42 -1.49
N LEU A 107 12.63 4.07 -1.10
CA LEU A 107 12.63 5.05 -0.01
C LEU A 107 13.01 4.41 1.34
N ARG A 108 12.53 3.20 1.63
CA ARG A 108 12.69 2.55 2.93
C ARG A 108 14.15 2.49 3.44
N PRO A 109 15.15 2.00 2.69
CA PRO A 109 16.53 1.96 3.15
C PRO A 109 17.18 3.34 3.34
N CYS A 110 16.58 4.40 2.81
CA CYS A 110 17.06 5.78 2.93
C CYS A 110 16.51 6.51 4.17
N LEU A 111 15.56 5.90 4.88
CA LEU A 111 14.93 6.48 6.07
C LEU A 111 15.79 6.26 7.31
N ASN A 112 16.13 7.35 7.98
CA ASN A 112 16.76 7.41 9.30
C ASN A 112 16.35 8.72 10.00
N ASP A 113 16.81 8.94 11.24
CA ASP A 113 16.42 10.13 12.04
C ASP A 113 16.78 11.47 11.37
N ASP A 114 17.85 11.53 10.56
CA ASP A 114 18.33 12.74 9.91
C ASP A 114 17.61 13.02 8.59
N THR A 115 17.14 11.98 7.89
CA THR A 115 16.61 12.10 6.52
C THR A 115 15.08 12.08 6.47
N VAL A 116 14.42 11.45 7.44
CA VAL A 116 12.99 11.13 7.36
C VAL A 116 12.10 12.36 7.24
N ASP A 117 12.39 13.46 7.94
CA ASP A 117 11.53 14.66 7.87
C ASP A 117 11.50 15.24 6.46
N GLY A 118 12.65 15.37 5.82
CA GLY A 118 12.75 15.87 4.45
C GLY A 118 12.07 14.95 3.45
N LEU A 119 12.30 13.64 3.57
CA LEU A 119 11.75 12.63 2.68
C LEU A 119 10.22 12.48 2.85
N TYR A 120 9.70 12.52 4.09
CA TYR A 120 8.26 12.44 4.33
C TYR A 120 7.54 13.74 3.93
N GLN A 121 8.15 14.91 4.12
CA GLN A 121 7.59 16.15 3.58
C GLN A 121 7.48 16.10 2.04
N GLN A 122 8.48 15.52 1.35
CA GLN A 122 8.41 15.32 -0.09
C GLN A 122 7.31 14.32 -0.46
N ALA A 123 7.22 13.17 0.25
CA ALA A 123 6.18 12.19 0.02
C ALA A 123 4.77 12.75 0.28
N MET A 124 4.60 13.57 1.31
CA MET A 124 3.32 14.23 1.58
C MET A 124 2.92 15.23 0.49
N ARG A 125 3.87 15.99 -0.06
CA ARG A 125 3.58 16.87 -1.22
C ARG A 125 3.18 16.07 -2.45
N GLU A 126 3.86 14.97 -2.74
CA GLU A 126 3.52 14.09 -3.84
C GLU A 126 2.14 13.45 -3.63
N LEU A 127 1.83 13.05 -2.38
CA LEU A 127 0.51 12.50 -2.03
C LEU A 127 -0.62 13.50 -2.28
N VAL A 128 -0.42 14.78 -1.99
CA VAL A 128 -1.39 15.83 -2.30
C VAL A 128 -1.63 15.93 -3.82
N THR A 129 -0.59 15.80 -4.64
CA THR A 129 -0.72 15.75 -6.10
C THR A 129 -1.52 14.53 -6.54
N ILE A 130 -1.20 13.35 -6.01
CA ILE A 130 -1.93 12.10 -6.29
C ILE A 130 -3.41 12.24 -5.94
N GLN A 131 -3.73 12.78 -4.75
CA GLN A 131 -5.11 12.96 -4.28
C GLN A 131 -5.93 13.91 -5.14
N GLY A 132 -5.27 14.87 -5.81
CA GLY A 132 -5.88 15.76 -6.78
C GLY A 132 -6.09 15.16 -8.17
N CYS A 133 -5.53 13.98 -8.44
CA CYS A 133 -5.64 13.35 -9.76
C CYS A 133 -7.09 12.89 -10.02
N PRO A 134 -7.67 13.27 -11.18
CA PRO A 134 -8.99 12.79 -11.54
C PRO A 134 -8.98 11.29 -11.87
N SER A 135 -10.09 10.62 -11.61
CA SER A 135 -10.25 9.22 -12.01
C SER A 135 -10.08 9.07 -13.54
N PRO A 136 -9.29 8.06 -14.00
CA PRO A 136 -9.08 7.86 -15.43
C PRO A 136 -10.41 7.65 -16.19
N GLN A 137 -10.59 8.35 -17.31
CA GLN A 137 -11.86 8.25 -18.07
C GLN A 137 -12.13 6.83 -18.60
N ASN A 138 -11.07 6.14 -19.04
CA ASN A 138 -11.16 4.78 -19.59
C ASN A 138 -11.20 3.67 -18.55
N TYR A 139 -10.96 4.01 -17.28
CA TYR A 139 -10.99 3.11 -16.14
C TYR A 139 -11.41 3.87 -14.89
N PRO A 140 -12.72 4.13 -14.69
CA PRO A 140 -13.18 4.76 -13.47
C PRO A 140 -12.77 3.97 -12.24
N LEU A 141 -12.09 4.64 -11.29
CA LEU A 141 -11.65 4.00 -10.08
C LEU A 141 -12.82 3.50 -9.24
N PRO A 142 -12.76 2.27 -8.73
CA PRO A 142 -13.84 1.76 -7.89
C PRO A 142 -13.88 2.51 -6.55
N PRO A 143 -15.07 2.66 -5.93
CA PRO A 143 -15.20 3.27 -4.62
C PRO A 143 -14.61 2.34 -3.54
N TYR A 144 -13.93 2.95 -2.56
CA TYR A 144 -13.52 2.30 -1.32
C TYR A 144 -14.55 2.64 -0.24
N ASP A 145 -15.72 2.10 -0.43
CA ASP A 145 -16.93 2.39 0.33
C ASP A 145 -17.09 1.51 1.59
N ARG A 146 -18.15 1.77 2.36
CA ARG A 146 -18.45 1.04 3.59
C ARG A 146 -18.50 -0.49 3.40
N PRO A 147 -19.17 -1.08 2.39
CA PRO A 147 -19.13 -2.52 2.17
C PRO A 147 -17.72 -3.07 2.04
N ARG A 148 -16.85 -2.37 1.30
CA ARG A 148 -15.46 -2.79 1.12
C ARG A 148 -14.64 -2.63 2.40
N LEU A 149 -14.81 -1.53 3.14
CA LEU A 149 -14.19 -1.34 4.46
C LEU A 149 -14.55 -2.48 5.41
N MET A 150 -15.83 -2.84 5.51
CA MET A 150 -16.31 -3.94 6.35
C MET A 150 -15.73 -5.30 5.94
N THR A 151 -15.74 -5.60 4.63
CA THR A 151 -15.17 -6.86 4.11
C THR A 151 -13.69 -6.99 4.44
N GLU A 152 -12.93 -5.90 4.35
CA GLU A 152 -11.49 -5.94 4.64
C GLU A 152 -11.21 -6.04 6.15
N MET A 153 -11.97 -5.37 7.02
CA MET A 153 -11.84 -5.52 8.47
C MET A 153 -12.25 -6.91 8.98
N ALA A 154 -13.19 -7.58 8.29
CA ALA A 154 -13.60 -8.96 8.65
C ALA A 154 -12.43 -9.95 8.59
N LEU A 155 -11.38 -9.67 7.79
CA LEU A 155 -10.17 -10.51 7.73
C LEU A 155 -9.47 -10.64 9.09
N PHE A 156 -9.55 -9.62 9.97
CA PHE A 156 -9.04 -9.72 11.33
C PHE A 156 -9.72 -10.83 12.11
N LYS A 157 -11.06 -10.84 12.13
CA LYS A 157 -11.85 -11.86 12.83
C LYS A 157 -11.63 -13.25 12.23
N GLU A 158 -11.68 -13.34 10.89
CA GLU A 158 -11.65 -14.62 10.18
C GLU A 158 -10.27 -15.28 10.17
N TRP A 159 -9.22 -14.50 9.88
CA TRP A 159 -7.88 -15.06 9.67
C TRP A 159 -6.97 -14.91 10.87
N PHE A 160 -6.95 -13.76 11.53
CA PHE A 160 -6.06 -13.59 12.68
C PHE A 160 -6.65 -14.24 13.94
N VAL A 161 -7.89 -13.89 14.31
CA VAL A 161 -8.48 -14.39 15.56
C VAL A 161 -8.88 -15.87 15.45
N ALA A 162 -9.69 -16.23 14.47
CA ALA A 162 -10.24 -17.58 14.38
C ALA A 162 -9.21 -18.60 13.88
N GLN A 163 -8.46 -18.31 12.83
CA GLN A 163 -7.55 -19.28 12.23
C GLN A 163 -6.14 -19.22 12.80
N TYR A 164 -5.53 -18.03 12.85
CA TYR A 164 -4.14 -17.93 13.33
C TYR A 164 -4.05 -18.13 14.85
N LEU A 165 -4.87 -17.44 15.65
CA LEU A 165 -4.89 -17.62 17.10
C LEU A 165 -5.66 -18.89 17.54
N ALA A 166 -6.47 -19.47 16.67
CA ALA A 166 -7.33 -20.61 16.92
C ALA A 166 -8.33 -20.37 18.10
N LEU A 167 -8.83 -19.14 18.20
CA LEU A 167 -9.80 -18.76 19.23
C LEU A 167 -11.24 -18.95 18.72
N THR A 168 -12.06 -19.58 19.57
CA THR A 168 -13.52 -19.57 19.40
C THR A 168 -14.07 -18.33 20.08
N LEU A 169 -14.83 -17.54 19.36
CA LEU A 169 -15.48 -16.33 19.86
C LEU A 169 -16.90 -16.61 20.33
N SER A 170 -17.33 -15.97 21.42
CA SER A 170 -18.74 -15.94 21.82
C SER A 170 -19.55 -15.00 20.92
N ASP A 171 -20.89 -15.11 20.98
CA ASP A 171 -21.77 -14.21 20.23
C ASP A 171 -21.58 -12.73 20.64
N GLU A 172 -21.28 -12.46 21.92
CA GLU A 172 -21.00 -11.12 22.43
C GLU A 172 -19.65 -10.58 21.90
N GLU A 173 -18.63 -11.43 21.77
CA GLU A 173 -17.34 -11.04 21.18
C GLU A 173 -17.49 -10.76 19.69
N ILE A 174 -18.26 -11.56 18.97
CA ILE A 174 -18.57 -11.34 17.55
C ILE A 174 -19.31 -10.01 17.38
N ALA A 175 -20.35 -9.76 18.17
CA ALA A 175 -21.10 -8.51 18.13
C ALA A 175 -20.21 -7.30 18.45
N LEU A 176 -19.32 -7.40 19.46
CA LEU A 176 -18.38 -6.34 19.80
C LEU A 176 -17.46 -5.98 18.61
N ILE A 177 -16.92 -6.99 17.92
CA ILE A 177 -16.05 -6.77 16.76
C ILE A 177 -16.84 -6.12 15.63
N ASP A 178 -18.02 -6.65 15.31
CA ASP A 178 -18.84 -6.20 14.19
C ASP A 178 -19.37 -4.77 14.42
N ASP A 179 -19.84 -4.43 15.63
CA ASP A 179 -20.25 -3.08 16.02
C ASP A 179 -19.07 -2.09 15.96
N THR A 180 -17.87 -2.52 16.39
CA THR A 180 -16.66 -1.70 16.31
C THR A 180 -16.28 -1.42 14.86
N CYS A 181 -16.27 -2.44 14.00
CA CYS A 181 -15.99 -2.28 12.58
C CYS A 181 -17.00 -1.34 11.91
N GLN A 182 -18.28 -1.47 12.26
CA GLN A 182 -19.32 -0.58 11.77
C GLN A 182 -19.06 0.88 12.19
N HIS A 183 -18.74 1.11 13.46
CA HIS A 183 -18.44 2.45 13.98
C HIS A 183 -17.19 3.05 13.31
N ILE A 184 -16.14 2.26 13.10
CA ILE A 184 -14.94 2.69 12.36
C ILE A 184 -15.32 3.07 10.92
N ALA A 185 -16.07 2.23 10.20
CA ALA A 185 -16.46 2.51 8.82
C ALA A 185 -17.35 3.75 8.69
N GLU A 186 -18.22 4.04 9.65
CA GLU A 186 -19.04 5.24 9.70
C GLU A 186 -18.21 6.52 9.89
N ASN A 187 -17.17 6.48 10.72
CA ASN A 187 -16.25 7.60 10.90
C ASN A 187 -15.36 7.81 9.65
N VAL A 188 -14.85 6.76 9.06
CA VAL A 188 -14.07 6.83 7.82
C VAL A 188 -14.90 7.42 6.68
N ALA A 189 -16.18 7.07 6.56
CA ALA A 189 -17.08 7.57 5.53
C ALA A 189 -17.39 9.09 5.63
N GLN A 190 -17.06 9.74 6.74
CA GLN A 190 -17.22 11.20 6.90
C GLN A 190 -16.08 12.01 6.25
N GLN A 191 -15.00 11.35 5.87
CA GLN A 191 -13.85 12.01 5.27
C GLN A 191 -14.12 12.36 3.79
N PRO A 192 -13.47 13.40 3.26
CA PRO A 192 -13.45 13.63 1.82
C PRO A 192 -12.91 12.41 1.07
N ASN A 193 -13.54 12.07 -0.06
CA ASN A 193 -13.08 11.01 -0.94
C ASN A 193 -12.16 11.59 -2.02
N VAL A 194 -11.00 10.98 -2.18
CA VAL A 194 -9.94 11.38 -3.11
C VAL A 194 -9.41 10.16 -3.85
N PHE A 195 -8.50 10.38 -4.80
CA PHE A 195 -7.67 9.30 -5.35
C PHE A 195 -6.85 8.68 -4.23
N VAL A 196 -6.94 7.38 -4.02
CA VAL A 196 -6.20 6.60 -3.02
C VAL A 196 -5.38 5.54 -3.72
N HIS A 197 -4.06 5.58 -3.52
CA HIS A 197 -3.10 4.63 -4.05
C HIS A 197 -3.25 3.22 -3.43
N ARG A 198 -3.64 3.13 -2.17
CA ARG A 198 -3.80 1.96 -1.27
C ARG A 198 -2.51 1.42 -0.65
N ASP A 199 -1.40 1.45 -1.37
CA ASP A 199 -0.13 0.91 -0.91
C ASP A 199 0.99 1.97 -0.98
N TYR A 200 0.67 3.22 -0.53
CA TYR A 200 1.55 4.38 -0.49
C TYR A 200 2.49 4.32 0.73
N HIS A 201 3.43 3.42 0.72
CA HIS A 201 4.38 3.17 1.82
C HIS A 201 5.83 3.13 1.31
N SER A 202 6.79 3.10 2.23
CA SER A 202 8.22 3.25 1.94
C SER A 202 8.83 2.19 1.01
N ARG A 203 8.15 1.06 0.79
CA ARG A 203 8.56 0.02 -0.16
C ARG A 203 8.05 0.25 -1.58
N ASN A 204 7.09 1.16 -1.77
CA ASN A 204 6.49 1.48 -3.07
C ASN A 204 6.80 2.92 -3.50
N LEU A 205 7.68 3.59 -2.76
CA LEU A 205 8.23 4.89 -3.10
C LEU A 205 9.71 4.73 -3.43
N MET A 206 10.16 5.41 -4.48
CA MET A 206 11.53 5.33 -4.98
C MET A 206 12.19 6.69 -4.98
N LEU A 207 13.49 6.75 -4.67
CA LEU A 207 14.30 7.93 -4.90
C LEU A 207 14.95 7.79 -6.28
N VAL A 208 14.46 8.60 -7.22
CA VAL A 208 14.99 8.68 -8.57
C VAL A 208 16.16 9.68 -8.60
N ASN A 209 16.92 9.70 -9.67
CA ASN A 209 18.01 10.64 -9.87
C ASN A 209 17.55 12.08 -9.54
N ASP A 210 18.45 12.86 -8.92
CA ASP A 210 18.20 14.23 -8.44
C ASP A 210 17.22 14.35 -7.25
N GLY A 211 16.92 13.24 -6.55
CA GLY A 211 16.10 13.24 -5.35
C GLY A 211 14.60 13.37 -5.60
N VAL A 212 14.15 13.17 -6.82
CA VAL A 212 12.71 13.11 -7.15
C VAL A 212 12.10 11.83 -6.60
N LEU A 213 10.88 11.93 -6.06
CA LEU A 213 10.17 10.77 -5.56
C LEU A 213 9.38 10.08 -6.69
N GLY A 214 9.69 8.81 -6.96
CA GLY A 214 8.94 7.96 -7.88
C GLY A 214 7.92 7.11 -7.14
N VAL A 215 6.76 6.86 -7.75
CA VAL A 215 5.66 6.09 -7.16
C VAL A 215 5.37 4.87 -8.03
N ILE A 216 5.35 3.69 -7.40
CA ILE A 216 5.07 2.40 -8.06
C ILE A 216 3.95 1.66 -7.34
N ASP A 217 3.42 0.59 -7.95
CA ASP A 217 2.40 -0.31 -7.37
C ASP A 217 1.02 0.34 -7.16
N PHE A 218 0.61 1.19 -8.10
CA PHE A 218 -0.62 2.02 -8.06
C PHE A 218 -1.85 1.36 -8.73
N GLN A 219 -1.73 0.18 -9.33
CA GLN A 219 -2.79 -0.43 -10.16
C GLN A 219 -4.07 -0.80 -9.38
N ASP A 220 -3.99 -0.88 -8.06
CA ASP A 220 -5.11 -1.16 -7.17
C ASP A 220 -5.77 0.10 -6.58
N ALA A 221 -5.49 1.27 -7.18
CA ALA A 221 -6.03 2.55 -6.73
C ALA A 221 -7.57 2.58 -6.71
N VAL A 222 -8.11 3.39 -5.82
CA VAL A 222 -9.55 3.52 -5.57
C VAL A 222 -9.92 4.99 -5.31
N ILE A 223 -11.20 5.30 -5.21
CA ILE A 223 -11.69 6.55 -4.62
C ILE A 223 -12.08 6.28 -3.17
N GLY A 224 -11.43 6.94 -2.21
CA GLY A 224 -11.60 6.66 -0.79
C GLY A 224 -11.16 7.80 0.13
N ALA A 225 -11.11 7.51 1.42
CA ALA A 225 -10.84 8.48 2.48
C ALA A 225 -9.47 9.15 2.35
N ILE A 226 -9.44 10.48 2.48
CA ILE A 226 -8.25 11.33 2.29
C ILE A 226 -7.06 10.96 3.18
N THR A 227 -7.28 10.35 4.34
CA THR A 227 -6.20 9.96 5.25
C THR A 227 -5.66 8.55 5.00
N TYR A 228 -6.22 7.76 4.05
CA TYR A 228 -5.81 6.37 3.85
C TYR A 228 -4.32 6.21 3.54
N ASP A 229 -3.84 6.92 2.54
CA ASP A 229 -2.43 6.83 2.11
C ASP A 229 -1.48 7.53 3.07
N LEU A 230 -1.96 8.56 3.78
CA LEU A 230 -1.20 9.17 4.86
C LEU A 230 -0.93 8.17 6.00
N VAL A 231 -1.92 7.35 6.37
CA VAL A 231 -1.73 6.25 7.34
C VAL A 231 -0.72 5.24 6.79
N SER A 232 -0.82 4.88 5.51
CA SER A 232 0.10 3.94 4.87
C SER A 232 1.56 4.40 4.93
N LEU A 233 1.79 5.72 4.82
CA LEU A 233 3.10 6.35 4.87
C LEU A 233 3.62 6.49 6.30
N LEU A 234 2.83 7.11 7.19
CA LEU A 234 3.28 7.53 8.52
C LEU A 234 3.19 6.43 9.59
N ARG A 235 2.33 5.42 9.37
CA ARG A 235 2.23 4.19 10.17
C ARG A 235 2.48 2.98 9.29
N ASP A 236 3.58 3.04 8.55
CA ASP A 236 4.06 1.99 7.68
C ASP A 236 4.34 0.71 8.49
N ALA A 237 3.86 -0.44 8.00
CA ALA A 237 4.06 -1.73 8.66
C ALA A 237 5.55 -2.14 8.81
N TYR A 238 6.45 -1.42 8.16
CA TYR A 238 7.88 -1.76 8.07
C TYR A 238 8.80 -0.78 8.79
N VAL A 239 8.29 0.35 9.28
CA VAL A 239 9.09 1.41 9.94
C VAL A 239 8.28 2.02 11.08
N GLU A 240 8.88 2.14 12.26
CA GLU A 240 8.28 2.78 13.42
C GLU A 240 8.94 4.13 13.71
N TRP A 241 8.11 5.15 13.98
CA TRP A 241 8.54 6.46 14.42
C TRP A 241 7.92 6.85 15.76
N PRO A 242 8.55 7.76 16.54
CA PRO A 242 7.97 8.26 17.77
C PRO A 242 6.58 8.87 17.53
N GLN A 243 5.62 8.55 18.39
CA GLN A 243 4.22 8.97 18.27
C GLN A 243 4.08 10.50 18.05
N GLN A 244 4.83 11.32 18.80
CA GLN A 244 4.78 12.76 18.65
C GLN A 244 5.18 13.22 17.25
N ARG A 245 6.25 12.62 16.68
CA ARG A 245 6.71 12.94 15.32
C ARG A 245 5.64 12.61 14.26
N VAL A 246 4.94 11.50 14.44
CA VAL A 246 3.80 11.14 13.57
C VAL A 246 2.68 12.18 13.67
N VAL A 247 2.33 12.62 14.88
CA VAL A 247 1.29 13.67 15.10
C VAL A 247 1.69 14.98 14.44
N ASP A 248 2.96 15.37 14.53
CA ASP A 248 3.48 16.59 13.90
C ASP A 248 3.38 16.50 12.37
N TRP A 249 3.75 15.39 11.75
CA TRP A 249 3.59 15.17 10.31
C TRP A 249 2.12 15.15 9.86
N VAL A 250 1.20 14.59 10.68
CA VAL A 250 -0.24 14.62 10.40
C VAL A 250 -0.75 16.05 10.36
N GLU A 251 -0.28 16.90 11.29
CA GLU A 251 -0.62 18.33 11.32
C GLU A 251 -0.03 19.08 10.11
N ASP A 252 1.22 18.78 9.74
CA ASP A 252 1.85 19.35 8.55
C ASP A 252 1.05 19.02 7.28
N PHE A 253 0.60 17.77 7.15
CA PHE A 253 -0.20 17.35 6.01
C PHE A 253 -1.58 18.02 5.99
N ARG A 254 -2.26 18.13 7.15
CA ARG A 254 -3.52 18.88 7.27
C ARG A 254 -3.36 20.32 6.79
N ASN A 255 -2.30 20.99 7.25
CA ASN A 255 -2.00 22.37 6.88
C ASN A 255 -1.73 22.49 5.37
N LEU A 256 -1.00 21.53 4.79
CA LEU A 256 -0.72 21.49 3.36
C LEU A 256 -2.01 21.35 2.52
N LEU A 257 -2.91 20.43 2.90
CA LEU A 257 -4.20 20.26 2.24
C LEU A 257 -5.09 21.52 2.32
N GLN A 258 -5.12 22.19 3.47
CA GLN A 258 -5.89 23.43 3.66
C GLN A 258 -5.32 24.59 2.83
N GLN A 259 -3.99 24.73 2.79
CA GLN A 259 -3.32 25.77 1.97
C GLN A 259 -3.60 25.59 0.48
N GLN A 260 -3.74 24.35 0.03
CA GLN A 260 -4.07 24.02 -1.35
C GLN A 260 -5.59 23.99 -1.65
N GLY A 261 -6.42 24.24 -0.64
CA GLY A 261 -7.89 24.22 -0.77
C GLY A 261 -8.50 22.85 -1.03
N GLN A 262 -7.77 21.77 -0.76
CA GLN A 262 -8.25 20.39 -0.98
C GLN A 262 -9.19 19.91 0.13
N ILE A 263 -9.14 20.51 1.32
CA ILE A 263 -10.10 20.29 2.40
C ILE A 263 -10.61 21.63 2.94
N PRO A 264 -11.84 21.67 3.50
CA PRO A 264 -12.33 22.82 4.25
C PRO A 264 -11.50 23.03 5.52
N GLN A 265 -11.80 24.12 6.25
CA GLN A 265 -11.21 24.32 7.58
C GLN A 265 -11.65 23.20 8.53
N VAL A 266 -10.67 22.34 8.87
CA VAL A 266 -10.83 21.20 9.78
C VAL A 266 -9.85 21.38 10.93
N SER A 267 -10.32 21.20 12.18
CA SER A 267 -9.42 21.30 13.34
C SER A 267 -8.39 20.17 13.34
N GLN A 268 -7.24 20.42 14.00
CA GLN A 268 -6.22 19.41 14.23
C GLN A 268 -6.81 18.13 14.87
N ALA A 269 -7.64 18.30 15.92
CA ALA A 269 -8.26 17.17 16.61
C ALA A 269 -9.17 16.34 15.69
N GLN A 270 -9.94 16.99 14.80
CA GLN A 270 -10.80 16.28 13.85
C GLN A 270 -9.99 15.56 12.79
N PHE A 271 -8.94 16.18 12.27
CA PHE A 271 -8.09 15.55 11.24
C PHE A 271 -7.29 14.37 11.82
N LEU A 272 -6.78 14.50 13.05
CA LEU A 272 -6.14 13.41 13.78
C LEU A 272 -7.12 12.25 14.04
N ALA A 273 -8.37 12.55 14.41
CA ALA A 273 -9.40 11.52 14.55
C ALA A 273 -9.67 10.79 13.23
N TRP A 274 -9.74 11.50 12.11
CA TRP A 274 -9.85 10.88 10.79
C TRP A 274 -8.69 9.92 10.50
N PHE A 275 -7.46 10.38 10.80
CA PHE A 275 -6.25 9.59 10.63
C PHE A 275 -6.25 8.33 11.52
N ASP A 276 -6.64 8.44 12.79
CA ASP A 276 -6.69 7.31 13.72
C ASP A 276 -7.77 6.29 13.35
N TYR A 277 -9.00 6.74 13.00
CA TYR A 277 -10.06 5.83 12.55
C TYR A 277 -9.71 5.12 11.24
N MET A 278 -9.06 5.82 10.31
CA MET A 278 -8.57 5.19 9.08
C MET A 278 -7.43 4.22 9.38
N GLY A 279 -6.54 4.56 10.32
CA GLY A 279 -5.49 3.68 10.82
C GLY A 279 -6.07 2.39 11.41
N ALA A 280 -7.05 2.50 12.29
CA ALA A 280 -7.71 1.35 12.90
C ALA A 280 -8.32 0.40 11.84
N GLN A 281 -9.00 0.95 10.81
CA GLN A 281 -9.49 0.17 9.68
C GLN A 281 -8.35 -0.56 8.95
N ARG A 282 -7.31 0.19 8.56
CA ARG A 282 -6.19 -0.35 7.80
C ARG A 282 -5.45 -1.42 8.59
N HIS A 283 -5.19 -1.19 9.89
CA HIS A 283 -4.42 -2.12 10.69
C HIS A 283 -5.20 -3.41 11.04
N LEU A 284 -6.51 -3.33 11.25
CA LEU A 284 -7.35 -4.54 11.31
C LEU A 284 -7.25 -5.37 10.03
N LYS A 285 -7.38 -4.71 8.86
CA LYS A 285 -7.19 -5.35 7.56
C LYS A 285 -5.81 -5.99 7.43
N VAL A 286 -4.73 -5.25 7.72
CA VAL A 286 -3.35 -5.70 7.50
C VAL A 286 -3.01 -6.89 8.39
N VAL A 287 -3.38 -6.87 9.67
CA VAL A 287 -3.21 -8.02 10.58
C VAL A 287 -3.91 -9.26 10.02
N GLY A 288 -5.14 -9.11 9.53
CA GLY A 288 -5.89 -10.21 8.90
C GLY A 288 -5.25 -10.71 7.60
N ILE A 289 -4.78 -9.80 6.73
CA ILE A 289 -4.08 -10.14 5.49
C ILE A 289 -2.78 -10.89 5.79
N PHE A 290 -1.96 -10.42 6.72
CA PHE A 290 -0.68 -11.06 7.05
C PHE A 290 -0.87 -12.46 7.62
N ALA A 291 -1.87 -12.66 8.47
CA ALA A 291 -2.25 -13.99 8.93
C ALA A 291 -2.70 -14.89 7.77
N ARG A 292 -3.53 -14.37 6.85
CA ARG A 292 -3.99 -15.10 5.66
C ARG A 292 -2.84 -15.49 4.72
N LEU A 293 -1.94 -14.55 4.43
CA LEU A 293 -0.76 -14.81 3.59
C LEU A 293 0.13 -15.90 4.17
N SER A 294 0.28 -15.92 5.51
CA SER A 294 1.03 -16.98 6.18
C SER A 294 0.33 -18.33 6.09
N LEU A 295 -0.96 -18.39 6.41
CA LEU A 295 -1.70 -19.66 6.55
C LEU A 295 -2.10 -20.26 5.20
N ARG A 296 -2.58 -19.41 4.26
CA ARG A 296 -3.06 -19.85 2.95
C ARG A 296 -1.96 -19.96 1.92
N ASP A 297 -1.05 -18.98 1.88
CA ASP A 297 -0.08 -18.82 0.80
C ASP A 297 1.34 -19.23 1.21
N GLY A 298 1.54 -19.68 2.47
CA GLY A 298 2.85 -20.12 2.98
C GLY A 298 3.89 -18.99 3.13
N LYS A 299 3.47 -17.71 3.08
CA LYS A 299 4.35 -16.54 3.16
C LYS A 299 4.55 -16.12 4.62
N HIS A 300 5.25 -16.95 5.41
CA HIS A 300 5.38 -16.78 6.85
C HIS A 300 6.15 -15.52 7.28
N GLY A 301 6.95 -14.91 6.40
CA GLY A 301 7.70 -13.69 6.70
C GLY A 301 6.83 -12.51 7.16
N TYR A 302 5.58 -12.42 6.69
CA TYR A 302 4.62 -11.39 7.09
C TYR A 302 4.20 -11.43 8.56
N LEU A 303 4.38 -12.58 9.24
CA LEU A 303 4.10 -12.67 10.69
C LEU A 303 5.03 -11.78 11.51
N ASN A 304 6.22 -11.48 11.02
CA ASN A 304 7.20 -10.62 11.70
C ASN A 304 6.74 -9.15 11.76
N ASP A 305 5.86 -8.74 10.86
CA ASP A 305 5.38 -7.36 10.76
C ASP A 305 4.08 -7.14 11.57
N ILE A 306 3.36 -8.22 11.96
CA ILE A 306 2.12 -8.12 12.75
C ILE A 306 2.31 -7.38 14.08
N PRO A 307 3.38 -7.60 14.89
CA PRO A 307 3.51 -6.94 16.19
C PRO A 307 3.47 -5.41 16.09
N LEU A 308 4.15 -4.83 15.11
CA LEU A 308 4.16 -3.38 14.90
C LEU A 308 2.79 -2.86 14.48
N VAL A 309 2.15 -3.52 13.52
CA VAL A 309 0.79 -3.17 13.05
C VAL A 309 -0.23 -3.26 14.19
N PHE A 310 -0.11 -4.28 15.03
CA PHE A 310 -0.99 -4.47 16.18
C PHE A 310 -0.77 -3.38 17.26
N LYS A 311 0.48 -2.98 17.49
CA LYS A 311 0.82 -1.84 18.36
C LYS A 311 0.22 -0.54 17.85
N TYR A 312 0.25 -0.29 16.54
CA TYR A 312 -0.41 0.87 15.94
C TYR A 312 -1.93 0.83 16.21
N LEU A 313 -2.58 -0.29 15.92
CA LEU A 313 -4.01 -0.45 16.20
C LEU A 313 -4.38 -0.11 17.65
N LEU A 314 -3.64 -0.64 18.62
CA LEU A 314 -3.89 -0.36 20.04
C LEU A 314 -3.71 1.13 20.38
N ASN A 315 -2.69 1.78 19.84
CA ASN A 315 -2.45 3.21 20.06
C ASN A 315 -3.52 4.09 19.44
N GLU A 316 -4.06 3.72 18.29
CA GLU A 316 -5.08 4.47 17.56
C GLU A 316 -6.42 4.48 18.29
N ILE A 317 -6.78 3.36 18.93
CA ILE A 317 -8.12 3.21 19.50
C ILE A 317 -8.22 3.50 21.01
N LYS A 318 -7.09 3.54 21.73
CA LYS A 318 -7.07 3.61 23.21
C LYS A 318 -7.74 4.86 23.78
N ASP A 319 -7.64 5.99 23.09
CA ASP A 319 -8.09 7.30 23.58
C ASP A 319 -9.52 7.67 23.11
N TYR A 320 -10.18 6.77 22.34
CA TYR A 320 -11.55 6.98 21.87
C TYR A 320 -12.57 6.22 22.71
N PRO A 321 -13.44 6.93 23.47
CA PRO A 321 -14.43 6.29 24.35
C PRO A 321 -15.32 5.27 23.65
N ALA A 322 -15.71 5.53 22.40
CA ALA A 322 -16.53 4.63 21.61
C ALA A 322 -15.82 3.28 21.28
N LEU A 323 -14.49 3.26 21.27
CA LEU A 323 -13.68 2.08 20.97
C LEU A 323 -13.12 1.41 22.23
N ASN A 324 -13.38 1.96 23.43
CA ASN A 324 -12.76 1.49 24.68
C ASN A 324 -13.10 0.02 25.00
N ARG A 325 -14.34 -0.44 24.77
CA ARG A 325 -14.69 -1.84 24.99
C ARG A 325 -13.88 -2.79 24.12
N PHE A 326 -13.68 -2.43 22.87
CA PHE A 326 -12.87 -3.21 21.92
C PHE A 326 -11.38 -3.15 22.31
N TYR A 327 -10.86 -1.98 22.69
CA TYR A 327 -9.48 -1.86 23.21
C TYR A 327 -9.24 -2.77 24.41
N GLN A 328 -10.13 -2.75 25.42
CA GLN A 328 -10.03 -3.61 26.61
C GLN A 328 -10.09 -5.09 26.25
N TRP A 329 -10.96 -5.46 25.31
CA TRP A 329 -11.04 -6.83 24.81
C TRP A 329 -9.76 -7.26 24.11
N LEU A 330 -9.17 -6.40 23.28
CA LEU A 330 -7.88 -6.69 22.64
C LEU A 330 -6.80 -6.92 23.71
N CYS A 331 -6.66 -6.03 24.68
CA CYS A 331 -5.64 -6.13 25.74
C CYS A 331 -5.82 -7.36 26.63
N THR A 332 -7.05 -7.70 27.00
CA THR A 332 -7.31 -8.77 27.99
C THR A 332 -7.49 -10.17 27.35
N ARG A 333 -7.97 -10.23 26.11
CA ARG A 333 -8.31 -11.49 25.45
C ARG A 333 -7.35 -11.86 24.32
N ILE A 334 -6.93 -10.89 23.49
CA ILE A 334 -6.18 -11.16 22.27
C ILE A 334 -4.68 -11.05 22.50
N VAL A 335 -4.18 -9.96 23.09
CA VAL A 335 -2.74 -9.72 23.29
C VAL A 335 -2.08 -10.86 24.06
N PRO A 336 -2.62 -11.35 25.20
CA PRO A 336 -1.99 -12.46 25.93
C PRO A 336 -1.88 -13.74 25.10
N VAL A 337 -2.93 -14.10 24.36
CA VAL A 337 -2.91 -15.29 23.49
C VAL A 337 -1.94 -15.11 22.32
N TYR A 338 -1.91 -13.92 21.73
CA TYR A 338 -1.00 -13.63 20.63
C TYR A 338 0.47 -13.71 21.09
N VAL A 339 0.82 -13.06 22.21
CA VAL A 339 2.18 -13.09 22.77
C VAL A 339 2.59 -14.52 23.18
N ALA A 340 1.68 -15.32 23.75
CA ALA A 340 1.95 -16.71 24.06
C ALA A 340 2.25 -17.55 22.79
N LYS A 341 1.53 -17.28 21.68
CA LYS A 341 1.73 -17.96 20.40
C LYS A 341 2.96 -17.46 19.63
N TYR A 342 3.25 -16.16 19.72
CA TYR A 342 4.35 -15.48 19.03
C TYR A 342 5.18 -14.66 20.04
N PRO A 343 6.07 -15.30 20.80
CA PRO A 343 6.83 -14.64 21.87
C PRO A 343 7.67 -13.44 21.44
N GLN A 344 8.06 -13.36 20.17
CA GLN A 344 8.80 -12.23 19.59
C GLN A 344 8.00 -10.91 19.65
N ALA A 345 6.66 -10.97 19.76
CA ALA A 345 5.80 -9.80 19.96
C ALA A 345 5.86 -9.22 21.38
N SER A 346 6.41 -9.97 22.36
CA SER A 346 6.33 -9.63 23.80
C SER A 346 6.90 -8.25 24.11
N ASP A 347 8.12 -7.93 23.64
CA ASP A 347 8.75 -6.64 23.94
C ASP A 347 7.96 -5.45 23.38
N MET A 348 7.35 -5.61 22.20
CA MET A 348 6.59 -4.57 21.54
C MET A 348 5.21 -4.38 22.18
N LEU A 349 4.59 -5.43 22.69
CA LEU A 349 3.23 -5.43 23.22
C LEU A 349 3.14 -5.48 24.75
N LYS A 350 4.27 -5.50 25.48
CA LYS A 350 4.29 -5.59 26.96
C LYS A 350 3.51 -4.48 27.68
N ALA A 351 3.40 -3.31 27.08
CA ALA A 351 2.63 -2.21 27.67
C ALA A 351 1.11 -2.44 27.63
N TYR A 352 0.64 -3.48 26.94
CA TYR A 352 -0.78 -3.83 26.75
C TYR A 352 -1.13 -5.20 27.37
N LEU A 353 -0.21 -5.81 28.11
CA LEU A 353 -0.41 -6.99 28.95
C LEU A 353 -0.84 -6.56 30.38
#